data_ddb1df051eb972e28c84cba1ee4b2114
#
_entry.id   ddb1df051eb972e28c84cba1ee4b2114
#
_cell.length_a   1.000
_cell.length_b   1.000
_cell.length_c   1.000
_cell.angle_alpha   90.00
_cell.angle_beta   90.00
_cell.angle_gamma   90.00
#
_symmetry.space_group_name_H-M   'P 1'
#
loop_
_entity.id
_entity.type
_entity.pdbx_description
1 polymer ?
#
loop_
_entity_poly.entity_id
_entity_poly.type
_entity_poly.pdbx_seq_one_letter_code
_entity_poly.pdbx_strand_id
1 'polypeptide(L)'
;MAPYTQQRFLAVLKPLFPDGATLRILKGTEPDASGGELFRIRIDWANDAINLRIPRRFVDDYRDGTASSQKELEEQLAAFVHDRREAFRPNPGPRLRPVVAWTLPA
;
A
#
# COMPACT_ATOMS: atom_id res chain seq x y z
N MET A 1 12.87 -2.12 1.59
CA MET A 1 12.29 -2.56 0.29
C MET A 1 13.24 -2.15 -0.83
N ALA A 2 13.53 -3.03 -1.75
CA ALA A 2 14.43 -2.74 -2.86
C ALA A 2 13.79 -1.70 -3.82
N PRO A 3 14.60 -0.81 -4.45
CA PRO A 3 14.05 0.23 -5.34
C PRO A 3 13.16 -0.32 -6.46
N TYR A 4 13.52 -1.46 -7.06
CA TYR A 4 12.68 -2.08 -8.09
C TYR A 4 11.30 -2.46 -7.56
N THR A 5 11.26 -3.09 -6.37
CA THR A 5 10.00 -3.49 -5.73
C THR A 5 9.13 -2.27 -5.39
N GLN A 6 9.76 -1.20 -4.89
CA GLN A 6 9.07 0.07 -4.62
C GLN A 6 8.41 0.61 -5.88
N GLN A 7 9.16 0.69 -6.98
CA GLN A 7 8.65 1.21 -8.24
C GLN A 7 7.48 0.38 -8.77
N ARG A 8 7.58 -0.95 -8.68
CA ARG A 8 6.50 -1.83 -9.13
C ARG A 8 5.24 -1.66 -8.30
N PHE A 9 5.37 -1.60 -6.99
CA PHE A 9 4.20 -1.43 -6.12
C PHE A 9 3.53 -0.08 -6.35
N LEU A 10 4.30 0.99 -6.48
CA LEU A 10 3.75 2.31 -6.79
C LEU A 10 3.10 2.34 -8.17
N ALA A 11 3.69 1.69 -9.17
CA ALA A 11 3.13 1.59 -10.51
C ALA A 11 1.80 0.82 -10.53
N VAL A 12 1.67 -0.22 -9.72
CA VAL A 12 0.42 -1.00 -9.57
C VAL A 12 -0.67 -0.18 -8.89
N LEU A 13 -0.32 0.59 -7.88
CA LEU A 13 -1.28 1.34 -7.06
C LEU A 13 -1.70 2.66 -7.67
N LYS A 14 -0.80 3.35 -8.36
CA LYS A 14 -1.05 4.71 -8.87
C LYS A 14 -2.31 4.82 -9.73
N PRO A 15 -2.59 3.89 -10.68
CA PRO A 15 -3.81 3.96 -11.50
C PRO A 15 -5.11 3.83 -10.72
N LEU A 16 -5.06 3.35 -9.48
CA LEU A 16 -6.24 3.18 -8.63
C LEU A 16 -6.65 4.47 -7.94
N PHE A 17 -5.82 5.51 -8.02
CA PHE A 17 -6.06 6.82 -7.39
C PHE A 17 -6.08 7.92 -8.45
N PRO A 18 -6.77 9.04 -8.20
CA PRO A 18 -6.75 10.17 -9.14
C PRO A 18 -5.39 10.85 -9.19
N ASP A 19 -5.16 11.66 -10.23
CA ASP A 19 -3.88 12.32 -10.47
C ASP A 19 -3.43 13.23 -9.32
N GLY A 20 -4.36 13.76 -8.54
CA GLY A 20 -4.04 14.59 -7.38
C GLY A 20 -3.53 13.82 -6.17
N ALA A 21 -3.57 12.50 -6.20
CA ALA A 21 -3.05 11.70 -5.10
C ALA A 21 -1.54 11.51 -5.23
N THR A 22 -0.84 11.54 -4.11
CA THR A 22 0.60 11.31 -4.03
C THR A 22 0.86 10.04 -3.24
N LEU A 23 1.57 9.08 -3.85
CA LEU A 23 1.95 7.83 -3.23
C LEU A 23 3.45 7.81 -3.02
N ARG A 24 3.87 7.42 -1.81
CA ARG A 24 5.30 7.31 -1.49
C ARG A 24 5.57 6.18 -0.51
N ILE A 25 6.74 5.57 -0.65
CA ILE A 25 7.22 4.58 0.30
C ILE A 25 7.80 5.32 1.50
N LEU A 26 7.36 4.98 2.71
CA LEU A 26 7.95 5.50 3.93
C LEU A 26 9.20 4.69 4.28
N LYS A 27 10.22 5.38 4.83
CA LYS A 27 11.44 4.71 5.28
C LYS A 27 11.17 3.88 6.52
N GLY A 28 11.90 2.77 6.63
CA GLY A 28 11.80 1.89 7.78
C GLY A 28 10.54 1.03 7.78
N THR A 29 10.37 0.31 8.85
CA THR A 29 9.25 -0.61 9.04
C THR A 29 8.59 -0.35 10.38
N GLU A 30 7.35 -0.86 10.54
CA GLU A 30 6.65 -0.90 11.81
C GLU A 30 6.61 -2.34 12.31
N PRO A 31 6.58 -2.56 13.64
CA PRO A 31 6.36 -3.90 14.16
C PRO A 31 4.94 -4.37 13.86
N ASP A 32 4.82 -5.64 13.48
CA ASP A 32 3.55 -6.32 13.34
C ASP A 32 3.15 -6.94 14.68
N ALA A 33 1.84 -7.07 14.92
CA ALA A 33 1.31 -7.72 16.10
C ALA A 33 1.77 -9.17 16.25
N SER A 34 2.10 -9.84 15.14
CA SER A 34 2.61 -11.22 15.13
C SER A 34 4.13 -11.30 15.29
N GLY A 35 4.83 -10.18 15.50
CA GLY A 35 6.27 -10.14 15.68
C GLY A 35 7.07 -9.92 14.40
N GLY A 36 6.42 -9.77 13.25
CA GLY A 36 7.06 -9.45 11.98
C GLY A 36 7.23 -7.95 11.76
N GLU A 37 7.48 -7.57 10.52
CA GLU A 37 7.67 -6.19 10.11
C GLU A 37 6.66 -5.81 9.02
N LEU A 38 6.24 -4.55 9.02
CA LEU A 38 5.33 -3.98 8.03
C LEU A 38 6.03 -2.84 7.29
N PHE A 39 6.10 -2.93 5.97
CA PHE A 39 6.45 -1.79 5.13
C PHE A 39 5.23 -0.90 4.94
N ARG A 40 5.45 0.39 4.66
CA ARG A 40 4.35 1.34 4.58
C ARG A 40 4.41 2.14 3.28
N ILE A 41 3.26 2.26 2.63
CA ILE A 41 3.05 3.20 1.52
C ILE A 41 2.07 4.25 2.01
N ARG A 42 2.48 5.52 1.96
CA ARG A 42 1.63 6.64 2.32
C ARG A 42 0.94 7.18 1.08
N ILE A 43 -0.38 7.37 1.19
CA ILE A 43 -1.21 7.94 0.15
C ILE A 43 -1.78 9.26 0.68
N ASP A 44 -1.34 10.37 0.09
CA ASP A 44 -1.83 11.70 0.42
C ASP A 44 -2.80 12.15 -0.69
N TRP A 45 -4.03 12.49 -0.29
CA TRP A 45 -5.06 12.87 -1.23
C TRP A 45 -6.05 13.82 -0.55
N ALA A 46 -6.23 15.04 -1.10
CA ALA A 46 -7.21 16.02 -0.64
C ALA A 46 -7.15 16.27 0.88
N ASN A 47 -5.97 16.56 1.42
CA ASN A 47 -5.70 16.83 2.83
C ASN A 47 -5.94 15.64 3.76
N ASP A 48 -6.02 14.45 3.21
CA ASP A 48 -6.16 13.22 3.96
C ASP A 48 -4.92 12.34 3.75
N ALA A 49 -4.62 11.49 4.70
CA ALA A 49 -3.49 10.60 4.61
C ALA A 49 -3.88 9.19 5.04
N ILE A 50 -3.48 8.22 4.23
CA ILE A 50 -3.76 6.81 4.49
C ILE A 50 -2.45 6.04 4.38
N ASN A 51 -2.18 5.18 5.34
CA ASN A 51 -1.02 4.31 5.29
C ASN A 51 -1.48 2.89 4.93
N LEU A 52 -1.02 2.41 3.78
CA LEU A 52 -1.16 1.01 3.42
C LEU A 52 0.05 0.26 3.99
N ARG A 53 -0.22 -0.70 4.85
CA ARG A 53 0.82 -1.54 5.45
C ARG A 53 0.95 -2.83 4.67
N ILE A 54 2.18 -3.15 4.28
CA ILE A 54 2.48 -4.35 3.49
C ILE A 54 3.38 -5.24 4.34
N PRO A 55 2.91 -6.45 4.70
CA PRO A 55 3.72 -7.37 5.48
C PRO A 55 5.03 -7.72 4.78
N ARG A 56 6.11 -7.81 5.54
CA ARG A 56 7.42 -8.20 5.02
C ARG A 56 7.36 -9.52 4.25
N ARG A 57 6.57 -10.46 4.72
CA ARG A 57 6.39 -11.74 4.04
C ARG A 57 5.89 -11.56 2.61
N PHE A 58 4.92 -10.66 2.40
CA PHE A 58 4.43 -10.35 1.05
C PHE A 58 5.54 -9.79 0.16
N VAL A 59 6.35 -8.87 0.69
CA VAL A 59 7.47 -8.29 -0.04
C VAL A 59 8.54 -9.33 -0.36
N ASP A 60 8.85 -10.20 0.59
CA ASP A 60 9.83 -11.27 0.39
C ASP A 60 9.35 -12.28 -0.66
N ASP A 61 8.09 -12.69 -0.59
CA ASP A 61 7.49 -13.60 -1.57
C ASP A 61 7.48 -12.98 -2.98
N TYR A 62 7.22 -11.69 -3.08
CA TYR A 62 7.28 -10.96 -4.34
C TYR A 62 8.71 -10.93 -4.89
N ARG A 63 9.67 -10.53 -4.05
CA ARG A 63 11.07 -10.40 -4.45
C ARG A 63 11.67 -11.73 -4.90
N ASP A 64 11.37 -12.80 -4.17
CA ASP A 64 11.96 -14.12 -4.39
C ASP A 64 11.15 -14.99 -5.36
N GLY A 65 10.03 -14.47 -5.85
CA GLY A 65 9.11 -15.22 -6.70
C GLY A 65 9.51 -15.20 -8.18
N THR A 66 8.78 -16.04 -8.94
CA THR A 66 8.86 -16.05 -10.41
C THR A 66 8.07 -14.88 -11.00
N ALA A 67 8.23 -14.61 -12.30
CA ALA A 67 7.45 -13.58 -12.99
C ALA A 67 5.94 -13.83 -12.86
N SER A 68 5.53 -15.10 -12.92
CA SER A 68 4.13 -15.50 -12.78
C SER A 68 3.60 -15.22 -11.38
N SER A 69 4.35 -15.59 -10.34
CA SER A 69 3.95 -15.34 -8.95
C SER A 69 3.97 -13.85 -8.61
N GLN A 70 4.91 -13.10 -9.16
CA GLN A 70 4.96 -11.64 -9.00
C GLN A 70 3.71 -10.98 -9.57
N LYS A 71 3.26 -11.42 -10.74
CA LYS A 71 2.03 -10.92 -11.36
C LYS A 71 0.81 -11.20 -10.49
N GLU A 72 0.70 -12.39 -9.94
CA GLU A 72 -0.38 -12.74 -9.03
C GLU A 72 -0.39 -11.86 -7.78
N LEU A 73 0.78 -11.61 -7.20
CA LEU A 73 0.90 -10.75 -6.02
C LEU A 73 0.58 -9.28 -6.36
N GLU A 74 0.97 -8.79 -7.54
CA GLU A 74 0.59 -7.46 -8.01
C GLU A 74 -0.94 -7.34 -8.16
N GLU A 75 -1.58 -8.35 -8.73
CA GLU A 75 -3.04 -8.40 -8.85
C GLU A 75 -3.72 -8.45 -7.48
N GLN A 76 -3.16 -9.19 -6.53
CA GLN A 76 -3.66 -9.27 -5.16
C GLN A 76 -3.57 -7.92 -4.46
N LEU A 77 -2.46 -7.20 -4.62
CA LEU A 77 -2.28 -5.87 -4.08
C LEU A 77 -3.31 -4.89 -4.66
N ALA A 78 -3.47 -4.89 -5.98
CA ALA A 78 -4.44 -4.04 -6.66
C ALA A 78 -5.88 -4.36 -6.23
N ALA A 79 -6.23 -5.62 -6.13
CA ALA A 79 -7.56 -6.06 -5.71
C ALA A 79 -7.85 -5.64 -4.27
N PHE A 80 -6.88 -5.73 -3.37
CA PHE A 80 -7.04 -5.31 -1.99
C PHE A 80 -7.46 -3.84 -1.89
N VAL A 81 -6.79 -2.97 -2.63
CA VAL A 81 -7.10 -1.53 -2.65
C VAL A 81 -8.41 -1.27 -3.39
N HIS A 82 -8.62 -1.91 -4.53
CA HIS A 82 -9.83 -1.74 -5.33
C HIS A 82 -11.09 -2.13 -4.55
N ASP A 83 -11.06 -3.25 -3.84
CA ASP A 83 -12.19 -3.73 -3.06
C ASP A 83 -12.49 -2.83 -1.86
N ARG A 84 -11.50 -2.03 -1.45
CA ARG A 84 -11.62 -1.10 -0.31
C ARG A 84 -11.56 0.36 -0.74
N ARG A 85 -11.83 0.64 -2.01
CA ARG A 85 -11.69 1.99 -2.57
C ARG A 85 -12.47 3.06 -1.80
N GLU A 86 -13.61 2.70 -1.23
CA GLU A 86 -14.39 3.65 -0.44
C GLU A 86 -13.65 4.10 0.82
N ALA A 87 -12.91 3.18 1.45
CA ALA A 87 -12.10 3.49 2.62
C ALA A 87 -10.89 4.36 2.28
N PHE A 88 -10.45 4.33 1.02
CA PHE A 88 -9.33 5.13 0.54
C PHE A 88 -9.75 6.49 -0.03
N ARG A 89 -11.04 6.83 0.01
CA ARG A 89 -11.52 8.15 -0.44
C ARG A 89 -11.32 9.20 0.64
N PRO A 90 -11.03 10.46 0.27
CA PRO A 90 -10.98 11.55 1.24
C PRO A 90 -12.33 11.71 1.95
N ASN A 91 -12.26 12.08 3.21
CA ASN A 91 -13.45 12.39 3.97
C ASN A 91 -13.99 13.76 3.51
N PRO A 92 -15.24 13.87 3.04
CA PRO A 92 -15.80 15.14 2.58
C PRO A 92 -16.18 16.09 3.73
N GLY A 93 -16.12 15.63 4.98
CA GLY A 93 -16.48 16.45 6.14
C GLY A 93 -15.46 17.57 6.42
N PRO A 94 -15.82 18.52 7.30
CA PRO A 94 -14.94 19.64 7.65
C PRO A 94 -13.73 19.22 8.50
N ARG A 95 -13.75 18.02 9.05
CA ARG A 95 -12.64 17.49 9.85
C ARG A 95 -11.82 16.54 9.02
N LEU A 96 -10.50 16.65 9.14
CA LEU A 96 -9.60 15.64 8.59
C LEU A 96 -9.80 14.34 9.38
N ARG A 97 -9.85 13.21 8.67
CA ARG A 97 -9.84 11.93 9.37
C ARG A 97 -8.45 11.66 9.92
N PRO A 98 -8.34 10.91 11.03
CA PRO A 98 -7.04 10.41 11.48
C PRO A 98 -6.40 9.58 10.37
N VAL A 99 -5.06 9.49 10.40
CA VAL A 99 -4.34 8.62 9.47
C VAL A 99 -4.89 7.19 9.61
N VAL A 100 -5.40 6.66 8.51
CA VAL A 100 -5.99 5.33 8.46
C VAL A 100 -4.94 4.36 7.96
N ALA A 101 -4.82 3.23 8.65
CA ALA A 101 -3.87 2.19 8.28
C ALA A 101 -4.62 0.93 7.83
N TRP A 102 -4.25 0.43 6.67
CA TRP A 102 -4.80 -0.80 6.10
C TRP A 102 -3.69 -1.81 5.97
N THR A 103 -3.97 -3.05 6.34
CA THR A 103 -2.97 -4.11 6.29
C THR A 103 -3.35 -5.11 5.20
N LEU A 104 -2.43 -5.28 4.25
CA LEU A 104 -2.57 -6.29 3.20
C LEU A 104 -2.44 -7.69 3.83
N PRO A 105 -3.30 -8.65 3.48
CA PRO A 105 -3.15 -10.03 3.94
C PRO A 105 -1.81 -10.62 3.49
N ALA A 106 -1.17 -11.33 4.37
CA ALA A 106 0.08 -12.02 4.07
C ALA A 106 -0.19 -13.36 3.36
#